data_cae9662c50e1a3ae45460db3402f1a3c
#
_entry.id   cae9662c50e1a3ae45460db3402f1a3c
#
_cell.length_a   1.000
_cell.length_b   1.000
_cell.length_c   1.000
_cell.angle_alpha   90.00
_cell.angle_beta   90.00
_cell.angle_gamma   90.00
#
_symmetry.space_group_name_H-M   'P 1'
#
loop_
_entity.id
_entity.type
_entity.pdbx_description
1 polymer ?
#
loop_
_entity_poly.entity_id
_entity_poly.type
_entity_poly.pdbx_seq_one_letter_code
_entity_poly.pdbx_strand_id
1 'polypeptide(L)'
;SLDTTVWNYHGPHSGNVFFTGTEMAVDSQGKFSSMDMILEGRNYLPITERSGFAFRLASGKSVGPDPTIFVMGGNKAFRGMPFLGVYGNNYILGSADLRVPLFDFIGAQTSGPSKHALWPFMQFIDIQSGVYIDGGNAWYNKGQTPYGGNNTFVPDYSAGYFLNVPTAFGLTLRFSRGVYGQKGSTFWIGYNW
;
A
#
# COMPACT_ATOMS: atom_id res chain seq x y z
N SER A 1 0.00 -18.67 4.35
CA SER A 1 0.75 -17.42 4.61
C SER A 1 1.86 -17.67 5.61
N LEU A 2 2.96 -16.96 5.47
CA LEU A 2 4.06 -16.88 6.43
C LEU A 2 4.16 -15.42 6.88
N ASP A 3 4.19 -15.17 8.18
CA ASP A 3 4.32 -13.84 8.75
C ASP A 3 5.31 -13.88 9.91
N THR A 4 6.41 -13.13 9.79
CA THR A 4 7.44 -12.95 10.81
C THR A 4 7.54 -11.50 11.26
N THR A 5 6.47 -10.73 11.04
CA THR A 5 6.47 -9.28 11.27
C THR A 5 6.53 -8.96 12.77
N VAL A 6 7.46 -8.11 13.13
CA VAL A 6 7.51 -7.47 14.44
C VAL A 6 6.86 -6.10 14.34
N TRP A 7 5.89 -5.85 15.20
CA TRP A 7 5.12 -4.62 15.22
C TRP A 7 5.64 -3.67 16.30
N ASN A 8 5.65 -2.40 15.97
CA ASN A 8 5.78 -1.32 16.94
C ASN A 8 4.50 -0.48 16.98
N TYR A 9 4.52 0.62 17.71
CA TYR A 9 3.35 1.50 17.87
C TYR A 9 2.83 2.10 16.54
N HIS A 10 3.68 2.21 15.54
CA HIS A 10 3.35 2.79 14.22
C HIS A 10 2.96 1.75 13.17
N GLY A 11 3.04 0.48 13.50
CA GLY A 11 2.76 -0.61 12.57
C GLY A 11 3.92 -1.58 12.41
N PRO A 12 3.98 -2.31 11.29
CA PRO A 12 5.04 -3.27 11.05
C PRO A 12 6.40 -2.57 10.90
N HIS A 13 7.38 -3.05 11.68
CA HIS A 13 8.69 -2.43 11.82
C HIS A 13 9.82 -3.28 11.22
N SER A 14 9.79 -4.59 11.46
CA SER A 14 10.78 -5.52 10.90
C SER A 14 10.15 -6.85 10.55
N GLY A 15 10.80 -7.62 9.69
CA GLY A 15 10.35 -8.95 9.29
C GLY A 15 9.76 -9.01 7.90
N ASN A 16 9.13 -10.15 7.63
CA ASN A 16 8.61 -10.46 6.30
C ASN A 16 7.19 -11.01 6.39
N VAL A 17 6.38 -10.69 5.39
CA VAL A 17 5.10 -11.34 5.13
C VAL A 17 5.17 -11.97 3.75
N PHE A 18 4.74 -13.20 3.65
CA PHE A 18 4.51 -13.86 2.39
C PHE A 18 3.11 -14.46 2.38
N PHE A 19 2.33 -14.08 1.39
CA PHE A 19 0.97 -14.56 1.19
C PHE A 19 0.82 -15.14 -0.22
N THR A 20 0.18 -16.29 -0.31
CA THR A 20 -0.32 -16.85 -1.58
C THR A 20 -1.74 -17.30 -1.36
N GLY A 21 -2.60 -17.02 -2.31
CA GLY A 21 -4.00 -17.42 -2.32
C GLY A 21 -4.41 -17.94 -3.67
N THR A 22 -5.28 -18.94 -3.67
CA THR A 22 -5.96 -19.46 -4.84
C THR A 22 -7.43 -19.59 -4.50
N GLU A 23 -8.27 -19.06 -5.37
CA GLU A 23 -9.73 -19.15 -5.25
C GLU A 23 -10.31 -19.68 -6.55
N MET A 24 -11.31 -20.53 -6.46
CA MET A 24 -12.06 -21.02 -7.62
C MET A 24 -13.52 -20.66 -7.46
N ALA A 25 -14.08 -20.05 -8.49
CA ALA A 25 -15.51 -19.76 -8.58
C ALA A 25 -16.19 -20.72 -9.54
N VAL A 26 -17.42 -21.09 -9.19
CA VAL A 26 -18.33 -21.87 -10.04
C VAL A 26 -19.61 -21.09 -10.22
N ASP A 27 -20.27 -21.26 -11.36
CA ASP A 27 -21.56 -20.64 -11.64
C ASP A 27 -22.71 -21.33 -10.85
N SER A 28 -23.92 -20.81 -10.98
CA SER A 28 -25.10 -21.38 -10.33
C SER A 28 -25.47 -22.80 -10.80
N GLN A 29 -24.90 -23.26 -11.89
CA GLN A 29 -25.07 -24.62 -12.44
C GLN A 29 -23.90 -25.56 -12.06
N GLY A 30 -22.96 -25.08 -11.23
CA GLY A 30 -21.78 -25.83 -10.82
C GLY A 30 -20.67 -25.94 -11.88
N LYS A 31 -20.73 -25.15 -12.95
CA LYS A 31 -19.67 -25.10 -13.97
C LYS A 31 -18.56 -24.15 -13.52
N PHE A 32 -17.34 -24.50 -13.88
CA PHE A 32 -16.17 -23.62 -13.63
C PHE A 32 -16.37 -22.25 -14.27
N SER A 33 -16.22 -21.20 -13.50
CA SER A 33 -16.34 -19.80 -13.91
C SER A 33 -15.00 -19.09 -13.94
N SER A 34 -14.26 -19.11 -12.85
CA SER A 34 -12.93 -18.50 -12.77
C SER A 34 -12.01 -19.18 -11.76
N MET A 35 -10.71 -18.97 -11.92
CA MET A 35 -9.68 -19.31 -10.95
C MET A 35 -8.75 -18.12 -10.77
N ASP A 36 -8.65 -17.67 -9.53
CA ASP A 36 -7.85 -16.53 -9.12
C ASP A 36 -6.60 -17.02 -8.38
N MET A 37 -5.48 -16.42 -8.71
CA MET A 37 -4.20 -16.65 -8.05
C MET A 37 -3.65 -15.31 -7.59
N ILE A 38 -3.28 -15.21 -6.30
CA ILE A 38 -2.71 -14.00 -5.70
C ILE A 38 -1.41 -14.38 -5.01
N LEU A 39 -0.40 -13.54 -5.22
CA LEU A 39 0.90 -13.63 -4.58
C LEU A 39 1.24 -12.26 -4.00
N GLU A 40 1.65 -12.21 -2.75
CA GLU A 40 2.11 -10.98 -2.11
C GLU A 40 3.29 -11.25 -1.18
N GLY A 41 4.33 -10.43 -1.31
CA GLY A 41 5.47 -10.39 -0.41
C GLY A 41 5.63 -8.98 0.17
N ARG A 42 5.91 -8.89 1.47
CA ARG A 42 6.29 -7.64 2.15
C ARG A 42 7.56 -7.87 2.94
N ASN A 43 8.39 -6.86 2.95
CA ASN A 43 9.63 -6.85 3.73
C ASN A 43 9.74 -5.52 4.47
N TYR A 44 10.08 -5.59 5.75
CA TYR A 44 10.24 -4.43 6.62
C TYR A 44 11.66 -4.42 7.16
N LEU A 45 12.40 -3.37 6.84
CA LEU A 45 13.81 -3.19 7.22
C LEU A 45 13.92 -2.00 8.18
N PRO A 46 14.22 -2.23 9.46
CA PRO A 46 14.42 -1.16 10.42
C PRO A 46 15.73 -0.41 10.11
N ILE A 47 15.69 0.92 10.17
CA ILE A 47 16.87 1.79 10.15
C ILE A 47 17.21 2.20 11.59
N THR A 48 16.19 2.59 12.33
CA THR A 48 16.26 2.89 13.77
C THR A 48 15.04 2.25 14.44
N GLU A 49 14.89 2.41 15.76
CA GLU A 49 13.71 1.94 16.49
C GLU A 49 12.38 2.50 15.96
N ARG A 50 12.41 3.66 15.28
CA ARG A 50 11.21 4.38 14.80
C ARG A 50 11.18 4.62 13.30
N SER A 51 12.29 4.39 12.60
CA SER A 51 12.38 4.59 11.15
C SER A 51 12.71 3.31 10.42
N GLY A 52 12.31 3.20 9.17
CA GLY A 52 12.57 2.01 8.38
C GLY A 52 12.10 2.11 6.95
N PHE A 53 12.49 1.14 6.17
CA PHE A 53 11.95 0.89 4.84
C PHE A 53 10.88 -0.19 4.90
N ALA A 54 9.85 -0.04 4.06
CA ALA A 54 8.89 -1.09 3.80
C ALA A 54 8.80 -1.30 2.30
N PHE A 55 8.89 -2.55 1.89
CA PHE A 55 8.77 -2.98 0.50
C PHE A 55 7.58 -3.92 0.36
N ARG A 56 6.87 -3.81 -0.75
CA ARG A 56 5.76 -4.70 -1.11
C ARG A 56 5.86 -5.06 -2.57
N LEU A 57 5.69 -6.34 -2.87
CA LEU A 57 5.48 -6.82 -4.22
C LEU A 57 4.20 -7.67 -4.20
N ALA A 58 3.26 -7.37 -5.09
CA ALA A 58 2.02 -8.11 -5.21
C ALA A 58 1.72 -8.39 -6.68
N SER A 59 1.14 -9.53 -6.95
CA SER A 59 0.65 -9.90 -8.26
C SER A 59 -0.60 -10.74 -8.15
N GLY A 60 -1.46 -10.66 -9.16
CA GLY A 60 -2.63 -11.51 -9.25
C GLY A 60 -2.97 -11.80 -10.70
N LYS A 61 -3.58 -12.96 -10.90
CA LYS A 61 -4.05 -13.42 -12.18
C LYS A 61 -5.37 -14.16 -12.02
N SER A 62 -6.34 -13.81 -12.86
CA SER A 62 -7.59 -14.54 -12.98
C SER A 62 -7.72 -15.13 -14.37
N VAL A 63 -8.15 -16.39 -14.41
CA VAL A 63 -8.38 -17.14 -15.65
C VAL A 63 -9.74 -17.84 -15.60
N GLY A 64 -10.37 -18.00 -16.75
CA GLY A 64 -11.66 -18.69 -16.87
C GLY A 64 -12.57 -18.00 -17.89
N PRO A 65 -13.79 -18.53 -18.07
CA PRO A 65 -14.80 -17.91 -18.92
C PRO A 65 -15.28 -16.55 -18.42
N ASP A 66 -15.35 -16.38 -17.09
CA ASP A 66 -15.78 -15.13 -16.41
C ASP A 66 -14.77 -14.73 -15.34
N PRO A 67 -13.57 -14.24 -15.75
CA PRO A 67 -12.48 -13.99 -14.82
C PRO A 67 -12.78 -12.77 -13.94
N THR A 68 -12.32 -12.85 -12.69
CA THR A 68 -12.37 -11.74 -11.73
C THR A 68 -11.59 -10.54 -12.25
N ILE A 69 -12.15 -9.36 -12.06
CA ILE A 69 -11.50 -8.08 -12.38
C ILE A 69 -10.84 -7.53 -11.14
N PHE A 70 -9.51 -7.48 -11.14
CA PHE A 70 -8.74 -6.78 -10.13
C PHE A 70 -8.77 -5.28 -10.41
N VAL A 71 -8.94 -4.51 -9.36
CA VAL A 71 -8.99 -3.05 -9.44
C VAL A 71 -7.83 -2.48 -8.64
N MET A 72 -7.04 -1.63 -9.28
CA MET A 72 -5.92 -0.92 -8.66
C MET A 72 -6.22 0.58 -8.60
N GLY A 73 -5.77 1.18 -7.54
CA GLY A 73 -5.94 2.60 -7.23
C GLY A 73 -6.34 2.81 -5.78
N GLY A 74 -6.10 4.02 -5.29
CA GLY A 74 -6.37 4.37 -3.91
C GLY A 74 -5.27 3.95 -2.93
N ASN A 75 -5.50 4.22 -1.66
CA ASN A 75 -4.48 4.17 -0.60
C ASN A 75 -3.86 2.79 -0.36
N LYS A 76 -4.56 1.72 -0.69
CA LYS A 76 -4.13 0.34 -0.38
C LYS A 76 -3.39 -0.36 -1.52
N ALA A 77 -3.62 0.07 -2.75
CA ALA A 77 -3.09 -0.61 -3.93
C ALA A 77 -2.03 0.26 -4.63
N PHE A 78 -2.46 1.31 -5.29
CA PHE A 78 -1.59 2.19 -6.07
C PHE A 78 -1.88 3.62 -5.62
N ARG A 79 -1.08 4.13 -4.70
CA ARG A 79 -1.26 5.44 -4.08
C ARG A 79 -0.97 6.54 -5.10
N GLY A 80 -1.64 7.66 -5.02
CA GLY A 80 -1.53 8.70 -6.03
C GLY A 80 -2.42 8.48 -7.26
N MET A 81 -2.88 7.26 -7.52
CA MET A 81 -3.86 6.96 -8.55
C MET A 81 -5.28 7.11 -7.98
N PRO A 82 -6.24 7.65 -8.76
CA PRO A 82 -7.63 7.67 -8.36
C PRO A 82 -8.17 6.28 -8.02
N PHE A 83 -9.19 6.21 -7.16
CA PHE A 83 -9.90 4.97 -6.90
C PHE A 83 -10.47 4.42 -8.23
N LEU A 84 -10.34 3.11 -8.47
CA LEU A 84 -10.68 2.46 -9.74
C LEU A 84 -9.84 2.99 -10.94
N GLY A 85 -8.62 3.45 -10.71
CA GLY A 85 -7.81 4.09 -11.76
C GLY A 85 -7.36 3.15 -12.87
N VAL A 86 -7.05 1.89 -12.54
CA VAL A 86 -6.77 0.81 -13.52
C VAL A 86 -7.40 -0.49 -13.07
N TYR A 87 -7.73 -1.31 -14.03
CA TYR A 87 -8.41 -2.59 -13.81
C TYR A 87 -8.01 -3.62 -14.88
N GLY A 88 -8.04 -4.89 -14.51
CA GLY A 88 -7.70 -6.00 -15.38
C GLY A 88 -7.88 -7.34 -14.69
N ASN A 89 -7.75 -8.42 -15.40
CA ASN A 89 -7.72 -9.76 -14.82
C ASN A 89 -6.29 -10.26 -14.50
N ASN A 90 -5.31 -9.41 -14.71
CA ASN A 90 -3.95 -9.56 -14.22
C ASN A 90 -3.48 -8.27 -13.60
N TYR A 91 -2.62 -8.33 -12.60
CA TYR A 91 -1.92 -7.16 -12.08
C TYR A 91 -0.54 -7.50 -11.54
N ILE A 92 0.30 -6.49 -11.48
CA ILE A 92 1.54 -6.49 -10.73
C ILE A 92 1.69 -5.13 -10.05
N LEU A 93 2.14 -5.11 -8.81
CA LEU A 93 2.36 -3.92 -7.99
C LEU A 93 3.65 -4.07 -7.21
N GLY A 94 4.52 -3.09 -7.32
CA GLY A 94 5.66 -2.88 -6.44
C GLY A 94 5.48 -1.58 -5.66
N SER A 95 5.84 -1.59 -4.38
CA SER A 95 5.76 -0.43 -3.49
C SER A 95 7.01 -0.35 -2.65
N ALA A 96 7.50 0.87 -2.42
CA ALA A 96 8.55 1.16 -1.45
C ALA A 96 8.18 2.39 -0.62
N ASP A 97 8.33 2.29 0.70
CA ASP A 97 8.12 3.36 1.66
C ASP A 97 9.41 3.62 2.44
N LEU A 98 9.77 4.87 2.60
CA LEU A 98 10.67 5.31 3.67
C LEU A 98 9.83 5.95 4.77
N ARG A 99 9.94 5.46 5.99
CA ARG A 99 9.17 5.88 7.17
C ARG A 99 10.11 6.50 8.19
N VAL A 100 9.77 7.69 8.65
CA VAL A 100 10.55 8.44 9.65
C VAL A 100 9.61 9.12 10.66
N PRO A 101 9.97 9.24 11.93
CA PRO A 101 9.21 10.03 12.88
C PRO A 101 9.22 11.50 12.46
N LEU A 102 8.06 12.15 12.46
CA LEU A 102 7.94 13.53 11.98
C LEU A 102 8.74 14.51 12.85
N PHE A 103 8.76 14.30 14.16
CA PHE A 103 9.43 15.20 15.09
C PHE A 103 10.95 15.07 15.10
N ASP A 104 11.48 13.89 14.83
CA ASP A 104 12.93 13.71 14.67
C ASP A 104 13.44 14.43 13.41
N PHE A 105 12.63 14.46 12.36
CA PHE A 105 12.95 15.14 11.11
C PHE A 105 12.90 16.67 11.23
N ILE A 106 11.96 17.23 12.00
CA ILE A 106 11.83 18.69 12.21
C ILE A 106 12.94 19.24 13.14
N GLY A 107 13.89 18.42 13.55
CA GLY A 107 15.04 18.85 14.33
C GLY A 107 14.69 19.11 15.81
N ALA A 108 13.69 18.44 16.32
CA ALA A 108 13.38 18.41 17.74
C ALA A 108 14.38 17.58 18.56
N GLN A 109 15.64 17.50 18.12
CA GLN A 109 16.79 17.11 18.95
C GLN A 109 17.06 18.23 19.96
N THR A 110 16.13 18.49 20.81
CA THR A 110 16.32 19.38 21.93
C THR A 110 16.61 18.54 23.15
N SER A 111 17.87 18.17 23.27
CA SER A 111 18.45 17.59 24.48
C SER A 111 18.34 18.60 25.63
N GLY A 112 17.20 18.69 26.27
CA GLY A 112 17.03 19.55 27.45
C GLY A 112 15.60 19.53 28.00
N PRO A 113 15.44 19.45 29.32
CA PRO A 113 14.15 19.31 29.99
C PRO A 113 13.19 20.51 29.82
N SER A 114 13.67 21.66 29.33
CA SER A 114 12.88 22.88 29.31
C SER A 114 12.07 23.13 28.02
N LYS A 115 12.26 22.35 26.96
CA LYS A 115 11.58 22.58 25.67
C LYS A 115 10.33 21.75 25.47
N HIS A 116 10.05 20.81 26.34
CA HIS A 116 8.81 20.02 26.34
C HIS A 116 7.61 20.76 26.91
N ALA A 117 7.82 21.92 27.54
CA ALA A 117 6.74 22.67 28.18
C ALA A 117 5.76 23.34 27.21
N LEU A 118 6.15 23.56 25.95
CA LEU A 118 5.29 24.24 24.98
C LEU A 118 4.24 23.33 24.32
N TRP A 119 4.46 22.00 24.31
CA TRP A 119 3.57 21.06 23.64
C TRP A 119 3.39 19.75 24.42
N PRO A 120 2.84 19.78 25.66
CA PRO A 120 2.69 18.58 26.47
C PRO A 120 1.83 17.50 25.80
N PHE A 121 0.92 17.87 24.89
CA PHE A 121 0.06 16.94 24.17
C PHE A 121 0.77 16.22 23.01
N MET A 122 1.81 16.81 22.44
CA MET A 122 2.52 16.22 21.29
C MET A 122 3.48 15.10 21.70
N GLN A 123 3.82 14.96 22.97
CA GLN A 123 4.59 13.81 23.47
C GLN A 123 3.83 12.47 23.36
N PHE A 124 2.49 12.55 23.27
CA PHE A 124 1.62 11.38 23.15
C PHE A 124 1.20 11.08 21.71
N ILE A 125 1.51 11.99 20.77
CA ILE A 125 1.14 11.82 19.36
C ILE A 125 2.43 11.59 18.58
N ASP A 126 2.86 10.34 18.52
CA ASP A 126 4.02 9.94 17.75
C ASP A 126 3.63 9.81 16.26
N ILE A 127 3.67 10.93 15.54
CA ILE A 127 3.33 10.99 14.12
C ILE A 127 4.52 10.48 13.30
N GLN A 128 4.28 9.46 12.50
CA GLN A 128 5.24 8.97 11.52
C GLN A 128 4.96 9.62 10.16
N SER A 129 5.98 10.16 9.54
CA SER A 129 5.94 10.66 8.18
C SER A 129 6.71 9.76 7.23
N GLY A 130 6.54 9.96 5.95
CA GLY A 130 7.34 9.24 4.98
C GLY A 130 7.07 9.64 3.55
N VAL A 131 7.90 9.08 2.68
CA VAL A 131 7.73 9.15 1.23
C VAL A 131 7.54 7.76 0.68
N TYR A 132 6.87 7.67 -0.45
CA TYR A 132 6.63 6.41 -1.12
C TYR A 132 6.81 6.52 -2.63
N ILE A 133 7.06 5.38 -3.23
CA ILE A 133 6.96 5.15 -4.66
C ILE A 133 6.21 3.84 -4.89
N ASP A 134 5.26 3.87 -5.81
CA ASP A 134 4.54 2.70 -6.29
C ASP A 134 4.76 2.56 -7.78
N GLY A 135 4.86 1.33 -8.26
CA GLY A 135 4.96 1.02 -9.68
C GLY A 135 4.21 -0.26 -10.01
N GLY A 136 3.59 -0.29 -11.17
CA GLY A 136 2.84 -1.47 -11.61
C GLY A 136 1.75 -1.13 -12.60
N ASN A 137 0.87 -2.06 -12.85
CA ASN A 137 -0.35 -1.87 -13.62
C ASN A 137 -1.26 -3.10 -13.53
N ALA A 138 -2.49 -2.95 -14.03
CA ALA A 138 -3.40 -4.04 -14.32
C ALA A 138 -3.72 -4.08 -15.82
N TRP A 139 -3.95 -5.29 -16.36
CA TRP A 139 -4.25 -5.49 -17.77
C TRP A 139 -5.13 -6.73 -17.96
N TYR A 140 -5.74 -6.83 -19.12
CA TYR A 140 -6.56 -7.98 -19.50
C TYR A 140 -5.79 -9.01 -20.32
N ASN A 141 -6.16 -10.28 -20.21
CA ASN A 141 -5.73 -11.28 -21.16
C ASN A 141 -6.30 -10.96 -22.57
N LYS A 142 -5.54 -11.32 -23.59
CA LYS A 142 -5.97 -11.14 -24.98
C LYS A 142 -7.33 -11.82 -25.22
N GLY A 143 -8.26 -11.09 -25.78
CA GLY A 143 -9.63 -11.57 -26.04
C GLY A 143 -10.61 -11.45 -24.87
N GLN A 144 -10.15 -11.01 -23.68
CA GLN A 144 -11.00 -10.80 -22.49
C GLN A 144 -11.13 -9.32 -22.11
N THR A 145 -10.83 -8.44 -23.04
CA THR A 145 -10.85 -6.99 -22.81
C THR A 145 -12.28 -6.47 -22.90
N PRO A 146 -12.94 -6.06 -21.81
CA PRO A 146 -14.17 -5.29 -21.90
C PRO A 146 -13.84 -3.88 -22.39
N TYR A 147 -14.84 -3.14 -22.74
CA TYR A 147 -14.78 -1.78 -23.33
C TYR A 147 -13.57 -0.94 -22.86
N GLY A 148 -12.59 -0.75 -23.74
CA GLY A 148 -11.48 0.19 -23.54
C GLY A 148 -10.36 -0.25 -22.58
N GLY A 149 -10.35 -1.51 -22.12
CA GLY A 149 -9.27 -2.02 -21.27
C GLY A 149 -7.96 -2.31 -22.03
N ASN A 150 -6.84 -2.25 -21.33
CA ASN A 150 -5.53 -2.62 -21.88
C ASN A 150 -5.34 -4.14 -21.86
N ASN A 151 -4.92 -4.71 -22.99
CA ASN A 151 -4.58 -6.13 -23.11
C ASN A 151 -3.07 -6.40 -23.09
N THR A 152 -2.27 -5.40 -22.75
CA THR A 152 -0.82 -5.49 -22.59
C THR A 152 -0.42 -4.77 -21.30
N PHE A 153 0.61 -5.29 -20.63
CA PHE A 153 1.20 -4.61 -19.50
C PHE A 153 1.94 -3.35 -19.97
N VAL A 154 1.51 -2.21 -19.46
CA VAL A 154 2.21 -0.92 -19.63
C VAL A 154 2.50 -0.40 -18.22
N PRO A 155 3.76 -0.37 -17.77
CA PRO A 155 4.07 0.05 -16.41
C PRO A 155 3.68 1.51 -16.17
N ASP A 156 3.11 1.74 -15.01
CA ASP A 156 2.77 3.06 -14.52
C ASP A 156 3.39 3.28 -13.14
N TYR A 157 3.49 4.51 -12.68
CA TYR A 157 4.11 4.82 -11.40
C TYR A 157 3.44 5.99 -10.69
N SER A 158 3.54 5.98 -9.38
CA SER A 158 3.19 7.11 -8.54
C SER A 158 4.24 7.32 -7.45
N ALA A 159 4.34 8.54 -6.98
CA ALA A 159 5.19 8.89 -5.85
C ALA A 159 4.50 9.93 -4.99
N GLY A 160 4.82 9.97 -3.72
CA GLY A 160 4.19 10.92 -2.82
C GLY A 160 4.72 10.84 -1.40
N TYR A 161 4.00 11.51 -0.51
CA TYR A 161 4.29 11.52 0.91
C TYR A 161 3.05 11.11 1.73
N PHE A 162 3.29 10.69 2.95
CA PHE A 162 2.21 10.33 3.87
C PHE A 162 2.53 10.75 5.31
N LEU A 163 1.45 10.82 6.09
CA LEU A 163 1.49 10.94 7.54
C LEU A 163 0.67 9.81 8.13
N ASN A 164 1.25 9.10 9.07
CA ASN A 164 0.58 8.09 9.88
C ASN A 164 0.33 8.69 11.27
N VAL A 165 -0.92 8.83 11.63
CA VAL A 165 -1.35 9.41 12.91
C VAL A 165 -1.99 8.29 13.73
N PRO A 166 -1.37 7.84 14.81
CA PRO A 166 -1.98 6.84 15.69
C PRO A 166 -3.17 7.45 16.42
N THR A 167 -4.19 6.64 16.61
CA THR A 167 -5.40 7.03 17.33
C THR A 167 -5.45 6.36 18.71
N ALA A 168 -6.27 6.90 19.60
CA ALA A 168 -6.49 6.34 20.94
C ALA A 168 -7.06 4.91 20.94
N PHE A 169 -7.61 4.46 19.82
CA PHE A 169 -8.21 3.12 19.68
C PHE A 169 -7.23 2.08 19.08
N GLY A 170 -5.94 2.37 19.01
CA GLY A 170 -4.94 1.47 18.43
C GLY A 170 -4.97 1.40 16.89
N LEU A 171 -5.78 2.21 16.24
CA LEU A 171 -5.78 2.35 14.79
C LEU A 171 -4.82 3.45 14.37
N THR A 172 -4.16 3.28 13.24
CA THR A 172 -3.33 4.33 12.64
C THR A 172 -4.02 4.87 11.40
N LEU A 173 -4.36 6.15 11.42
CA LEU A 173 -4.87 6.86 10.26
C LEU A 173 -3.70 7.27 9.36
N ARG A 174 -3.79 6.96 8.09
CA ARG A 174 -2.83 7.37 7.08
C ARG A 174 -3.43 8.44 6.18
N PHE A 175 -2.77 9.59 6.15
CA PHE A 175 -3.03 10.67 5.21
C PHE A 175 -1.94 10.64 4.15
N SER A 176 -2.31 10.45 2.91
CA SER A 176 -1.32 10.41 1.83
C SER A 176 -1.68 11.34 0.68
N ARG A 177 -0.67 11.95 0.10
CA ARG A 177 -0.80 12.71 -1.13
C ARG A 177 0.24 12.25 -2.11
N GLY A 178 -0.17 12.01 -3.35
CA GLY A 178 0.72 11.52 -4.37
C GLY A 178 0.42 12.10 -5.75
N VAL A 179 1.41 11.97 -6.61
CA VAL A 179 1.34 12.33 -8.02
C VAL A 179 1.39 11.02 -8.81
N TYR A 180 0.50 10.89 -9.78
CA TYR A 180 0.41 9.77 -10.69
C TYR A 180 0.81 10.23 -12.10
N GLY A 181 2.01 9.89 -12.51
CA GLY A 181 2.56 10.33 -13.79
C GLY A 181 2.36 11.84 -14.02
N GLN A 182 1.85 12.20 -15.19
CA GLN A 182 1.46 13.57 -15.53
C GLN A 182 -0.03 13.86 -15.28
N LYS A 183 -0.78 12.90 -14.72
CA LYS A 183 -2.25 12.94 -14.69
C LYS A 183 -2.85 13.62 -13.47
N GLY A 184 -2.05 14.17 -12.57
CA GLY A 184 -2.53 14.94 -11.44
C GLY A 184 -2.09 14.44 -10.07
N SER A 185 -2.66 15.04 -9.02
CA SER A 185 -2.39 14.64 -7.64
C SER A 185 -3.66 14.16 -6.95
N THR A 186 -3.53 13.15 -6.10
CA THR A 186 -4.63 12.60 -5.30
C THR A 186 -4.31 12.75 -3.83
N PHE A 187 -5.36 12.93 -3.05
CA PHE A 187 -5.30 12.92 -1.59
C PHE A 187 -6.16 11.77 -1.06
N TRP A 188 -5.59 10.99 -0.15
CA TRP A 188 -6.26 9.84 0.44
C TRP A 188 -6.19 9.85 1.95
N ILE A 189 -7.27 9.38 2.57
CA ILE A 189 -7.33 9.05 3.99
C ILE A 189 -7.64 7.56 4.09
N GLY A 190 -6.89 6.84 4.89
CA GLY A 190 -7.10 5.40 5.09
C GLY A 190 -6.47 4.91 6.37
N TYR A 191 -6.62 3.62 6.61
CA TYR A 191 -5.96 2.95 7.74
C TYR A 191 -4.61 2.38 7.27
N ASN A 192 -3.63 2.45 8.17
CA ASN A 192 -2.35 1.77 7.99
C ASN A 192 -2.43 0.40 8.71
N TRP A 193 -2.01 -0.63 8.06
CA TRP A 193 -1.86 -2.00 8.57
C TRP A 193 -0.52 -2.58 8.22
#